data_a902e13691925825676a23c54efb9bf7
#
_entry.id   a902e13691925825676a23c54efb9bf7
#
_cell.length_a   1.000
_cell.length_b   1.000
_cell.length_c   1.000
_cell.angle_alpha   90.00
_cell.angle_beta   90.00
_cell.angle_gamma   90.00
#
_symmetry.space_group_name_H-M   'P 1'
#
loop_
_entity.id
_entity.type
_entity.pdbx_description
1 polymer ?
#
loop_
_entity_poly.entity_id
_entity_poly.type
_entity_poly.pdbx_seq_one_letter_code
_entity_poly.pdbx_strand_id
1 'polypeptide(L)'
;MMEFVYPHTHLVAGVDEVGRGPLVGAVVTAAVILDPAKPIVGLNDSKKLSEKRRLALFDEIKEKALCWSLGRAAPHEIDELNILHATMLAMQRAVAGLSIVPEFVLIDGNRCPSLPMPSQAVVKGDSRVAEISAASILAKVTRDAEMATLDLAFPHYGFAQHKGYPTAVHLQKLQEHGATEHHRRSFGPVKRALGLASN
;
A
#
# COMPACT_ATOMS: atom_id res chain seq x y z
N MET A 1 4.66 24.85 2.30
CA MET A 1 4.65 23.73 3.26
C MET A 1 6.00 23.74 3.98
N MET A 2 6.00 23.65 5.29
CA MET A 2 7.25 23.60 6.05
C MET A 2 8.02 22.33 5.72
N GLU A 3 9.34 22.45 5.63
CA GLU A 3 10.23 21.32 5.43
C GLU A 3 10.11 20.34 6.59
N PHE A 4 10.13 19.03 6.28
CA PHE A 4 10.06 18.00 7.30
C PHE A 4 11.38 17.91 8.07
N VAL A 5 11.28 17.86 9.40
CA VAL A 5 12.46 17.71 10.27
C VAL A 5 12.61 16.25 10.65
N TYR A 6 13.69 15.62 10.18
CA TYR A 6 13.99 14.22 10.49
C TYR A 6 14.35 14.00 11.96
N PRO A 7 14.04 12.83 12.52
CA PRO A 7 14.55 12.44 13.83
C PRO A 7 16.08 12.31 13.80
N HIS A 8 16.70 12.52 14.94
CA HIS A 8 18.17 12.43 15.09
C HIS A 8 18.62 10.96 15.22
N THR A 9 18.39 10.16 14.19
CA THR A 9 18.77 8.75 14.11
C THR A 9 19.28 8.44 12.71
N HIS A 10 20.03 7.33 12.55
CA HIS A 10 20.62 6.96 11.27
C HIS A 10 19.77 5.97 10.48
N LEU A 11 19.01 5.11 11.15
CA LEU A 11 18.23 4.05 10.52
C LEU A 11 16.74 4.40 10.58
N VAL A 12 16.27 5.16 9.60
CA VAL A 12 14.89 5.62 9.51
C VAL A 12 14.18 4.83 8.41
N ALA A 13 13.08 4.16 8.77
CA ALA A 13 12.21 3.51 7.80
C ALA A 13 11.04 4.42 7.45
N GLY A 14 10.68 4.44 6.17
CA GLY A 14 9.43 5.02 5.70
C GLY A 14 8.43 3.93 5.39
N VAL A 15 7.15 4.17 5.67
CA VAL A 15 6.06 3.22 5.46
C VAL A 15 4.89 3.91 4.78
N ASP A 16 4.33 3.27 3.78
CA ASP A 16 3.11 3.73 3.10
C ASP A 16 2.26 2.52 2.68
N GLU A 17 1.01 2.77 2.34
CA GLU A 17 0.06 1.76 1.90
C GLU A 17 -0.59 2.11 0.56
N VAL A 18 -1.16 1.10 -0.08
CA VAL A 18 -2.02 1.21 -1.25
C VAL A 18 -3.16 0.19 -1.16
N GLY A 19 -4.29 0.54 -1.71
CA GLY A 19 -5.38 -0.42 -1.84
C GLY A 19 -6.34 -0.44 -0.66
N ARG A 20 -6.58 0.69 0.02
CA ARG A 20 -7.61 0.80 1.07
C ARG A 20 -9.02 0.85 0.49
N GLY A 21 -9.21 1.60 -0.59
CA GLY A 21 -10.52 1.83 -1.21
C GLY A 21 -11.06 0.77 -2.15
N PRO A 22 -10.25 -0.10 -2.78
CA PRO A 22 -10.75 -1.14 -3.66
C PRO A 22 -11.70 -2.12 -2.98
N LEU A 23 -12.58 -2.74 -3.79
CA LEU A 23 -13.52 -3.76 -3.34
C LEU A 23 -12.91 -5.16 -3.33
N VAL A 24 -11.70 -5.32 -3.86
CA VAL A 24 -11.07 -6.61 -4.12
C VAL A 24 -9.58 -6.56 -3.82
N GLY A 25 -9.03 -7.69 -3.40
CA GLY A 25 -7.61 -7.87 -3.17
C GLY A 25 -7.13 -7.36 -1.82
N ALA A 26 -5.85 -7.57 -1.55
CA ALA A 26 -5.20 -7.17 -0.31
C ALA A 26 -4.97 -5.66 -0.24
N VAL A 27 -4.92 -5.11 0.97
CA VAL A 27 -4.22 -3.86 1.21
C VAL A 27 -2.72 -4.19 1.28
N VAL A 28 -1.90 -3.42 0.57
CA VAL A 28 -0.46 -3.65 0.45
C VAL A 28 0.29 -2.48 1.06
N THR A 29 1.28 -2.79 1.89
CA THR A 29 2.16 -1.81 2.50
C THR A 29 3.62 -2.12 2.15
N ALA A 30 4.47 -1.12 2.24
CA ALA A 30 5.91 -1.28 2.12
C ALA A 30 6.62 -0.51 3.21
N ALA A 31 7.79 -1.00 3.60
CA ALA A 31 8.72 -0.32 4.49
C ALA A 31 10.09 -0.26 3.81
N VAL A 32 10.76 0.88 3.88
CA VAL A 32 12.04 1.11 3.21
C VAL A 32 12.98 1.87 4.13
N ILE A 33 14.22 1.37 4.26
CA ILE A 33 15.34 2.13 4.83
C ILE A 33 16.27 2.46 3.67
N LEU A 34 16.43 3.75 3.36
CA LEU A 34 17.32 4.19 2.28
C LEU A 34 18.78 4.22 2.74
N ASP A 35 19.68 4.09 1.77
CA ASP A 35 21.13 4.21 1.99
C ASP A 35 21.55 5.66 1.65
N PRO A 36 22.04 6.43 2.63
CA PRO A 36 22.50 7.80 2.38
C PRO A 36 23.66 7.89 1.38
N ALA A 37 24.44 6.81 1.24
CA ALA A 37 25.54 6.72 0.27
C ALA A 37 25.07 6.47 -1.16
N LYS A 38 23.81 6.11 -1.35
CA LYS A 38 23.22 5.79 -2.67
C LYS A 38 21.92 6.58 -2.87
N PRO A 39 21.98 7.90 -3.07
CA PRO A 39 20.79 8.72 -3.22
C PRO A 39 20.01 8.35 -4.47
N ILE A 40 18.68 8.48 -4.38
CA ILE A 40 17.75 8.22 -5.47
C ILE A 40 17.07 9.54 -5.84
N VAL A 41 17.24 9.95 -7.08
CA VAL A 41 16.66 11.20 -7.61
C VAL A 41 15.24 10.97 -8.12
N GLY A 42 14.35 11.90 -7.81
CA GLY A 42 12.99 11.92 -8.38
C GLY A 42 11.95 11.19 -7.56
N LEU A 43 12.25 10.80 -6.32
CA LEU A 43 11.26 10.22 -5.42
C LEU A 43 10.13 11.21 -5.13
N ASN A 44 8.89 10.71 -5.24
CA ASN A 44 7.69 11.48 -4.97
C ASN A 44 6.53 10.52 -4.68
N ASP A 45 5.38 11.06 -4.28
CA ASP A 45 4.12 10.33 -4.23
C ASP A 45 3.93 9.54 -5.52
N SER A 46 3.72 8.23 -5.40
CA SER A 46 3.59 7.32 -6.55
C SER A 46 2.48 7.74 -7.53
N LYS A 47 1.41 8.36 -7.04
CA LYS A 47 0.29 8.83 -7.86
C LYS A 47 0.65 10.04 -8.73
N LYS A 48 1.67 10.80 -8.35
CA LYS A 48 2.16 11.97 -9.10
C LYS A 48 3.18 11.60 -10.17
N LEU A 49 3.63 10.35 -10.19
CA LEU A 49 4.60 9.83 -11.15
C LEU A 49 3.89 9.10 -12.29
N SER A 50 4.48 9.16 -13.50
CA SER A 50 4.04 8.31 -14.61
C SER A 50 4.33 6.83 -14.28
N GLU A 51 3.59 5.92 -14.92
CA GLU A 51 3.83 4.48 -14.75
C GLU A 51 5.27 4.11 -15.11
N LYS A 52 5.77 4.63 -16.23
CA LYS A 52 7.15 4.41 -16.67
C LYS A 52 8.16 4.83 -15.60
N ARG A 53 7.95 6.01 -15.00
CA ARG A 53 8.85 6.53 -13.97
C ARG A 53 8.76 5.71 -12.69
N ARG A 54 7.56 5.30 -12.28
CA ARG A 54 7.36 4.42 -11.12
C ARG A 54 8.10 3.10 -11.27
N LEU A 55 8.00 2.45 -12.43
CA LEU A 55 8.66 1.17 -12.69
C LEU A 55 10.18 1.30 -12.65
N ALA A 56 10.73 2.38 -13.21
CA ALA A 56 12.17 2.65 -13.15
C ALA A 56 12.64 2.87 -11.70
N LEU A 57 11.91 3.66 -10.93
CA LEU A 57 12.22 3.90 -9.52
C LEU A 57 12.02 2.67 -8.65
N PHE A 58 11.05 1.84 -8.94
CA PHE A 58 10.83 0.56 -8.25
C PHE A 58 12.10 -0.30 -8.25
N ASP A 59 12.69 -0.48 -9.42
CA ASP A 59 13.94 -1.26 -9.55
C ASP A 59 15.11 -0.58 -8.86
N GLU A 60 15.24 0.74 -9.00
CA GLU A 60 16.32 1.52 -8.37
C GLU A 60 16.23 1.48 -6.84
N ILE A 61 15.03 1.60 -6.26
CA ILE A 61 14.82 1.50 -4.82
C ILE A 61 15.26 0.14 -4.30
N LYS A 62 14.86 -0.93 -4.97
CA LYS A 62 15.20 -2.30 -4.57
C LYS A 62 16.69 -2.55 -4.62
N GLU A 63 17.39 -1.94 -5.57
CA GLU A 63 18.85 -2.06 -5.73
C GLU A 63 19.62 -1.24 -4.69
N LYS A 64 19.19 0.02 -4.44
CA LYS A 64 19.96 1.00 -3.66
C LYS A 64 19.58 1.08 -2.19
N ALA A 65 18.37 0.69 -1.79
CA ALA A 65 17.96 0.73 -0.39
C ALA A 65 18.82 -0.19 0.48
N LEU A 66 19.02 0.17 1.74
CA LEU A 66 19.66 -0.71 2.72
C LEU A 66 18.84 -1.97 2.92
N CYS A 67 17.52 -1.80 3.07
CA CYS A 67 16.55 -2.92 3.05
C CYS A 67 15.16 -2.38 2.72
N TRP A 68 14.29 -3.29 2.33
CA TRP A 68 12.89 -3.02 2.05
C TRP A 68 12.07 -4.28 2.32
N SER A 69 10.79 -4.10 2.60
CA SER A 69 9.88 -5.20 2.88
C SER A 69 8.46 -4.81 2.48
N LEU A 70 7.68 -5.81 2.14
CA LEU A 70 6.25 -5.65 1.86
C LEU A 70 5.43 -6.29 2.98
N GLY A 71 4.28 -5.71 3.25
CA GLY A 71 3.31 -6.27 4.19
C GLY A 71 1.92 -6.23 3.56
N ARG A 72 1.12 -7.26 3.82
CA ARG A 72 -0.24 -7.37 3.28
C ARG A 72 -1.22 -7.76 4.36
N ALA A 73 -2.46 -7.33 4.16
CA ALA A 73 -3.60 -7.90 4.83
C ALA A 73 -4.59 -8.38 3.77
N ALA A 74 -4.96 -9.63 3.85
CA ALA A 74 -5.82 -10.30 2.87
C ALA A 74 -7.29 -9.83 2.99
N PRO A 75 -8.13 -10.04 1.96
CA PRO A 75 -9.54 -9.68 2.03
C PRO A 75 -10.27 -10.21 3.27
N HIS A 76 -10.02 -11.46 3.68
CA HIS A 76 -10.65 -12.02 4.88
C HIS A 76 -10.21 -11.31 6.17
N GLU A 77 -8.96 -10.84 6.24
CA GLU A 77 -8.46 -10.06 7.37
C GLU A 77 -9.09 -8.67 7.40
N ILE A 78 -9.28 -8.04 6.23
CA ILE A 78 -9.98 -6.77 6.10
C ILE A 78 -11.43 -6.91 6.59
N ASP A 79 -12.10 -7.99 6.22
CA ASP A 79 -13.48 -8.26 6.65
C ASP A 79 -13.60 -8.47 8.17
N GLU A 80 -12.60 -9.10 8.75
CA GLU A 80 -12.55 -9.38 10.19
C GLU A 80 -12.19 -8.15 11.02
N LEU A 81 -11.19 -7.38 10.57
CA LEU A 81 -10.59 -6.29 11.35
C LEU A 81 -11.09 -4.89 11.00
N ASN A 82 -11.75 -4.71 9.88
CA ASN A 82 -12.00 -3.50 9.09
C ASN A 82 -10.73 -2.99 8.38
N ILE A 83 -10.92 -2.04 7.45
CA ILE A 83 -9.81 -1.57 6.60
C ILE A 83 -8.75 -0.78 7.39
N LEU A 84 -9.14 -0.03 8.41
CA LEU A 84 -8.20 0.73 9.22
C LEU A 84 -7.24 -0.21 9.96
N HIS A 85 -7.78 -1.17 10.71
CA HIS A 85 -6.98 -2.10 11.50
C HIS A 85 -6.21 -3.10 10.62
N ALA A 86 -6.78 -3.52 9.50
CA ALA A 86 -6.09 -4.35 8.52
C ALA A 86 -4.88 -3.61 7.91
N THR A 87 -5.04 -2.32 7.62
CA THR A 87 -3.93 -1.49 7.14
C THR A 87 -2.82 -1.39 8.19
N MET A 88 -3.16 -1.19 9.46
CA MET A 88 -2.19 -1.16 10.56
C MET A 88 -1.45 -2.49 10.69
N LEU A 89 -2.17 -3.60 10.58
CA LEU A 89 -1.56 -4.95 10.59
C LEU A 89 -0.58 -5.13 9.43
N ALA A 90 -0.97 -4.72 8.22
CA ALA A 90 -0.10 -4.79 7.05
C ALA A 90 1.17 -3.96 7.25
N MET A 91 1.07 -2.77 7.85
CA MET A 91 2.22 -1.92 8.17
C MET A 91 3.15 -2.59 9.20
N GLN A 92 2.59 -3.20 10.26
CA GLN A 92 3.37 -3.97 11.22
C GLN A 92 4.15 -5.10 10.55
N ARG A 93 3.52 -5.81 9.61
CA ARG A 93 4.15 -6.89 8.83
C ARG A 93 5.28 -6.39 7.96
N ALA A 94 5.10 -5.23 7.30
CA ALA A 94 6.16 -4.63 6.49
C ALA A 94 7.38 -4.26 7.33
N VAL A 95 7.18 -3.59 8.46
CA VAL A 95 8.28 -3.20 9.37
C VAL A 95 8.97 -4.43 9.95
N ALA A 96 8.20 -5.42 10.40
CA ALA A 96 8.76 -6.66 10.94
C ALA A 96 9.57 -7.46 9.92
N GLY A 97 9.26 -7.34 8.63
CA GLY A 97 9.96 -8.02 7.54
C GLY A 97 11.29 -7.38 7.14
N LEU A 98 11.62 -6.19 7.63
CA LEU A 98 12.90 -5.56 7.33
C LEU A 98 14.06 -6.36 7.92
N SER A 99 15.11 -6.58 7.13
CA SER A 99 16.32 -7.30 7.58
C SER A 99 17.16 -6.49 8.56
N ILE A 100 16.95 -5.16 8.59
CA ILE A 100 17.58 -4.24 9.54
C ILE A 100 16.47 -3.64 10.38
N VAL A 101 16.60 -3.71 11.71
CA VAL A 101 15.62 -3.09 12.62
C VAL A 101 15.80 -1.58 12.58
N PRO A 102 14.76 -0.81 12.19
CA PRO A 102 14.86 0.65 12.16
C PRO A 102 14.91 1.23 13.57
N GLU A 103 15.61 2.34 13.72
CA GLU A 103 15.65 3.10 14.97
C GLU A 103 14.42 4.00 15.11
N PHE A 104 13.84 4.39 13.99
CA PHE A 104 12.65 5.24 13.93
C PHE A 104 11.85 4.91 12.66
N VAL A 105 10.51 5.01 12.74
CA VAL A 105 9.62 4.71 11.60
C VAL A 105 8.75 5.94 11.32
N LEU A 106 8.77 6.39 10.07
CA LEU A 106 7.92 7.47 9.56
C LEU A 106 6.80 6.86 8.72
N ILE A 107 5.56 7.18 9.06
CA ILE A 107 4.36 6.60 8.44
C ILE A 107 3.65 7.69 7.64
N ASP A 108 3.26 7.38 6.40
CA ASP A 108 2.36 8.27 5.66
C ASP A 108 0.99 8.32 6.33
N GLY A 109 0.48 9.52 6.56
CA GLY A 109 -0.86 9.73 7.11
C GLY A 109 -0.87 10.39 8.47
N ASN A 110 -1.92 10.10 9.26
CA ASN A 110 -2.18 10.73 10.55
C ASN A 110 -2.21 9.75 11.72
N ARG A 111 -1.91 8.47 11.49
CA ARG A 111 -1.92 7.40 12.51
C ARG A 111 -0.74 6.47 12.34
N CYS A 112 -0.23 5.97 13.45
CA CYS A 112 0.82 4.96 13.50
C CYS A 112 0.25 3.61 13.94
N PRO A 113 0.72 2.50 13.35
CA PRO A 113 0.51 1.18 13.95
C PRO A 113 1.29 1.07 15.27
N SER A 114 0.93 0.07 16.08
CA SER A 114 1.72 -0.27 17.26
C SER A 114 3.01 -0.96 16.81
N LEU A 115 4.16 -0.36 17.14
CA LEU A 115 5.49 -0.84 16.74
C LEU A 115 6.42 -0.89 17.95
N PRO A 116 7.43 -1.79 17.96
CA PRO A 116 8.40 -1.89 19.05
C PRO A 116 9.42 -0.75 19.09
N MET A 117 9.47 0.11 18.08
CA MET A 117 10.35 1.28 18.00
C MET A 117 9.54 2.56 17.89
N PRO A 118 10.15 3.74 18.16
CA PRO A 118 9.48 5.03 18.00
C PRO A 118 8.98 5.25 16.57
N SER A 119 7.82 5.85 16.43
CA SER A 119 7.22 6.17 15.14
C SER A 119 6.53 7.52 15.15
N GLN A 120 6.36 8.08 13.96
CA GLN A 120 5.67 9.35 13.74
C GLN A 120 4.87 9.29 12.45
N ALA A 121 3.62 9.72 12.50
CA ALA A 121 2.80 9.91 11.32
C ALA A 121 3.13 11.26 10.66
N VAL A 122 3.25 11.27 9.34
CA VAL A 122 3.55 12.46 8.55
C VAL A 122 2.47 12.64 7.50
N VAL A 123 1.65 13.66 7.66
CA VAL A 123 0.61 13.99 6.68
C VAL A 123 1.27 14.34 5.34
N LYS A 124 0.83 13.70 4.26
CA LYS A 124 1.43 13.81 2.93
C LYS A 124 2.92 13.44 2.92
N GLY A 125 3.30 12.49 3.76
CA GLY A 125 4.68 12.04 3.89
C GLY A 125 5.26 11.50 2.59
N ASP A 126 4.43 10.88 1.75
CA ASP A 126 4.81 10.34 0.44
C ASP A 126 5.34 11.41 -0.55
N SER A 127 5.07 12.69 -0.32
CA SER A 127 5.64 13.80 -1.09
C SER A 127 6.65 14.65 -0.29
N ARG A 128 6.90 14.32 0.98
CA ARG A 128 7.74 15.12 1.90
C ARG A 128 8.95 14.35 2.45
N VAL A 129 8.87 13.04 2.51
CA VAL A 129 9.86 12.15 3.12
C VAL A 129 10.29 11.11 2.11
N ALA A 130 11.57 11.08 1.75
CA ALA A 130 12.11 10.20 0.71
C ALA A 130 11.84 8.72 0.98
N GLU A 131 12.01 8.27 2.22
CA GLU A 131 11.75 6.89 2.65
C GLU A 131 10.28 6.51 2.45
N ILE A 132 9.35 7.42 2.76
CA ILE A 132 7.91 7.20 2.54
C ILE A 132 7.60 7.20 1.04
N SER A 133 8.20 8.11 0.26
CA SER A 133 8.06 8.13 -1.21
C SER A 133 8.48 6.78 -1.81
N ALA A 134 9.61 6.26 -1.38
CA ALA A 134 10.11 4.96 -1.82
C ALA A 134 9.12 3.83 -1.46
N ALA A 135 8.60 3.82 -0.24
CA ALA A 135 7.59 2.86 0.20
C ALA A 135 6.29 2.97 -0.64
N SER A 136 5.85 4.19 -0.93
CA SER A 136 4.68 4.46 -1.78
C SER A 136 4.84 3.81 -3.16
N ILE A 137 6.00 3.96 -3.77
CA ILE A 137 6.32 3.40 -5.10
C ILE A 137 6.33 1.86 -5.03
N LEU A 138 6.99 1.28 -4.04
CA LEU A 138 7.04 -0.19 -3.90
C LEU A 138 5.64 -0.77 -3.70
N ALA A 139 4.84 -0.19 -2.85
CA ALA A 139 3.48 -0.65 -2.59
C ALA A 139 2.59 -0.54 -3.85
N LYS A 140 2.64 0.60 -4.55
CA LYS A 140 1.83 0.86 -5.74
C LYS A 140 2.15 -0.10 -6.87
N VAL A 141 3.43 -0.25 -7.23
CA VAL A 141 3.85 -1.15 -8.31
C VAL A 141 3.50 -2.60 -7.97
N THR A 142 3.69 -3.01 -6.73
CA THR A 142 3.37 -4.37 -6.27
C THR A 142 1.87 -4.65 -6.39
N ARG A 143 1.01 -3.75 -5.88
CA ARG A 143 -0.43 -3.98 -5.95
C ARG A 143 -0.94 -3.93 -7.40
N ASP A 144 -0.44 -3.02 -8.23
CA ASP A 144 -0.83 -3.00 -9.65
C ASP A 144 -0.50 -4.32 -10.35
N ALA A 145 0.65 -4.92 -10.04
CA ALA A 145 1.04 -6.23 -10.56
C ALA A 145 0.12 -7.35 -10.03
N GLU A 146 -0.28 -7.29 -8.77
CA GLU A 146 -1.25 -8.24 -8.20
C GLU A 146 -2.62 -8.14 -8.88
N MET A 147 -3.07 -6.92 -9.22
CA MET A 147 -4.31 -6.70 -9.94
C MET A 147 -4.23 -7.21 -11.38
N ALA A 148 -3.09 -7.07 -12.05
CA ALA A 148 -2.87 -7.63 -13.36
C ALA A 148 -2.93 -9.17 -13.34
N THR A 149 -2.34 -9.79 -12.34
CA THR A 149 -2.41 -11.24 -12.14
C THR A 149 -3.84 -11.70 -11.88
N LEU A 150 -4.58 -10.97 -11.06
CA LEU A 150 -5.97 -11.28 -10.75
C LEU A 150 -6.86 -11.13 -12.00
N ASP A 151 -6.56 -10.16 -12.87
CA ASP A 151 -7.25 -9.97 -14.15
C ASP A 151 -7.09 -11.17 -15.06
N LEU A 152 -5.93 -11.80 -15.08
CA LEU A 152 -5.71 -13.03 -15.85
C LEU A 152 -6.56 -14.20 -15.33
N ALA A 153 -6.73 -14.31 -14.02
CA ALA A 153 -7.54 -15.36 -13.40
C ALA A 153 -9.04 -15.10 -13.53
N PHE A 154 -9.46 -13.84 -13.54
CA PHE A 154 -10.85 -13.40 -13.62
C PHE A 154 -11.03 -12.31 -14.67
N PRO A 155 -10.94 -12.65 -15.98
CA PRO A 155 -10.82 -11.65 -17.05
C PRO A 155 -12.08 -10.81 -17.30
N HIS A 156 -13.21 -11.15 -16.69
CA HIS A 156 -14.48 -10.49 -16.96
C HIS A 156 -14.68 -9.17 -16.18
N TYR A 157 -13.83 -8.88 -15.19
CA TYR A 157 -14.05 -7.74 -14.28
C TYR A 157 -13.32 -6.46 -14.68
N GLY A 158 -12.19 -6.56 -15.37
CA GLY A 158 -11.35 -5.41 -15.72
C GLY A 158 -10.40 -4.96 -14.61
N PHE A 159 -9.95 -5.87 -13.75
CA PHE A 159 -9.09 -5.57 -12.59
C PHE A 159 -7.78 -4.87 -12.95
N ALA A 160 -7.19 -5.17 -14.12
CA ALA A 160 -5.97 -4.52 -14.56
C ALA A 160 -6.17 -3.03 -14.88
N GLN A 161 -7.38 -2.60 -15.21
CA GLN A 161 -7.70 -1.21 -15.50
C GLN A 161 -8.10 -0.43 -14.24
N HIS A 162 -9.15 -0.87 -13.55
CA HIS A 162 -9.65 -0.11 -12.39
C HIS A 162 -8.98 -0.47 -11.07
N LYS A 163 -8.08 -1.44 -11.05
CA LYS A 163 -7.31 -1.87 -9.86
C LYS A 163 -8.17 -2.28 -8.67
N GLY A 164 -9.41 -2.68 -8.93
CA GLY A 164 -10.38 -3.08 -7.90
C GLY A 164 -11.23 -1.95 -7.31
N TYR A 165 -10.97 -0.71 -7.69
CA TYR A 165 -11.76 0.43 -7.20
C TYR A 165 -13.22 0.34 -7.67
N PRO A 166 -14.18 0.95 -6.91
CA PRO A 166 -15.62 0.87 -7.23
C PRO A 166 -16.01 1.81 -8.38
N THR A 167 -15.39 1.64 -9.53
CA THR A 167 -15.78 2.34 -10.76
C THR A 167 -17.12 1.81 -11.26
N ALA A 168 -17.75 2.54 -12.17
CA ALA A 168 -19.00 2.10 -12.79
C ALA A 168 -18.84 0.73 -13.46
N VAL A 169 -17.70 0.49 -14.13
CA VAL A 169 -17.39 -0.80 -14.76
C VAL A 169 -17.28 -1.92 -13.73
N HIS A 170 -16.54 -1.71 -12.63
CA HIS A 170 -16.40 -2.73 -11.60
C HIS A 170 -17.75 -3.06 -10.94
N LEU A 171 -18.55 -2.04 -10.63
CA LEU A 171 -19.89 -2.23 -10.03
C LEU A 171 -20.81 -2.99 -10.98
N GLN A 172 -20.77 -2.69 -12.27
CA GLN A 172 -21.54 -3.39 -13.29
C GLN A 172 -21.12 -4.86 -13.38
N LYS A 173 -19.80 -5.13 -13.47
CA LYS A 173 -19.28 -6.48 -13.57
C LYS A 173 -19.55 -7.31 -12.31
N LEU A 174 -19.48 -6.67 -11.15
CA LEU A 174 -19.85 -7.28 -9.88
C LEU A 174 -21.32 -7.73 -9.88
N GLN A 175 -22.21 -6.92 -10.44
CA GLN A 175 -23.62 -7.23 -10.55
C GLN A 175 -23.88 -8.36 -11.58
N GLU A 176 -23.17 -8.35 -12.71
CA GLU A 176 -23.31 -9.36 -13.77
C GLU A 176 -22.74 -10.72 -13.39
N HIS A 177 -21.58 -10.76 -12.74
CA HIS A 177 -20.80 -11.98 -12.50
C HIS A 177 -20.74 -12.39 -11.02
N GLY A 178 -21.21 -11.54 -10.12
CA GLY A 178 -21.12 -11.78 -8.68
C GLY A 178 -19.74 -11.50 -8.12
N ALA A 179 -19.60 -11.69 -6.81
CA ALA A 179 -18.33 -11.51 -6.11
C ALA A 179 -17.44 -12.75 -6.24
N THR A 180 -16.14 -12.53 -6.40
CA THR A 180 -15.13 -13.58 -6.31
C THR A 180 -14.71 -13.78 -4.85
N GLU A 181 -13.93 -14.82 -4.59
CA GLU A 181 -13.30 -15.06 -3.28
C GLU A 181 -12.32 -13.96 -2.87
N HIS A 182 -11.87 -13.12 -3.82
CA HIS A 182 -10.95 -12.02 -3.57
C HIS A 182 -11.64 -10.70 -3.25
N HIS A 183 -12.97 -10.64 -3.39
CA HIS A 183 -13.74 -9.46 -3.02
C HIS A 183 -13.88 -9.34 -1.51
N ARG A 184 -13.91 -8.10 -1.03
CA ARG A 184 -14.04 -7.77 0.38
C ARG A 184 -15.52 -7.76 0.76
N ARG A 185 -15.95 -8.80 1.46
CA ARG A 185 -17.38 -9.05 1.76
C ARG A 185 -18.00 -7.98 2.67
N SER A 186 -17.19 -7.30 3.47
CA SER A 186 -17.62 -6.24 4.37
C SER A 186 -17.86 -4.89 3.69
N PHE A 187 -17.35 -4.72 2.47
CA PHE A 187 -17.55 -3.47 1.72
C PHE A 187 -18.96 -3.40 1.14
N GLY A 188 -19.61 -2.22 1.24
CA GLY A 188 -21.01 -2.04 0.89
C GLY A 188 -21.44 -2.63 -0.46
N PRO A 189 -20.78 -2.29 -1.58
CA PRO A 189 -21.16 -2.84 -2.89
C PRO A 189 -21.06 -4.36 -2.97
N VAL A 190 -20.06 -4.97 -2.32
CA VAL A 190 -19.89 -6.42 -2.28
C VAL A 190 -20.96 -7.08 -1.41
N LYS A 191 -21.26 -6.49 -0.24
CA LYS A 191 -22.38 -6.93 0.61
C LYS A 191 -23.67 -7.00 -0.18
N ARG A 192 -23.99 -5.94 -0.92
CA ARG A 192 -25.20 -5.87 -1.74
C ARG A 192 -25.22 -6.93 -2.83
N ALA A 193 -24.11 -7.13 -3.52
CA ALA A 193 -23.99 -8.16 -4.57
C ALA A 193 -24.17 -9.58 -4.02
N LEU A 194 -23.77 -9.81 -2.77
CA LEU A 194 -23.92 -11.10 -2.09
C LEU A 194 -25.29 -11.28 -1.41
N GLY A 195 -26.15 -10.25 -1.43
CA GLY A 195 -27.43 -10.27 -0.74
C GLY A 195 -27.31 -10.24 0.78
N LEU A 196 -26.18 -9.76 1.32
CA LEU A 196 -25.97 -9.62 2.76
C LEU A 196 -26.64 -8.34 3.28
N ALA A 197 -27.18 -8.42 4.51
CA ALA A 197 -27.80 -7.25 5.14
C ALA A 197 -26.78 -6.13 5.33
N SER A 198 -27.18 -4.92 4.94
CA SER A 198 -26.41 -3.71 5.28
C SER A 198 -26.82 -3.27 6.69
N ASN A 199 -25.86 -3.20 7.61
CA ASN A 199 -26.05 -2.62 8.93
C ASN A 199 -25.66 -1.14 8.88
#